data_ac4bd352921f64efce6da1e4f809b421
#
_entry.id   ac4bd352921f64efce6da1e4f809b421
#
_cell.length_a   1.000
_cell.length_b   1.000
_cell.length_c   1.000
_cell.angle_alpha   90.00
_cell.angle_beta   90.00
_cell.angle_gamma   90.00
#
_symmetry.space_group_name_H-M   'P 1'
#
loop_
_entity.id
_entity.type
_entity.pdbx_description
1 polymer ?
#
loop_
_entity_poly.entity_id
_entity_poly.type
_entity_poly.pdbx_seq_one_letter_code
_entity_poly.pdbx_strand_id
1 'polypeptide(L)'
;ITNEELQSEVNNLTEEQEKVTGSSKKLRSLNNLKGKLSQKVATITKEHKFFSENVTCPTCTQPIEESFRLNRINDAQTKAKELQSGYQELEKAIKNEEEREHLFTKLSKEITKLNNDISQNNTRISGHNRQIRDLESEIQKLTDQLANRNSEHEKLAEFNDNLQSIFKELSDKKTEIMYHDFAYSLLKDDGVKTKIIKKYLPFINQQVN
;
A
#
# COMPACT_ATOMS: atom_id res chain seq x y z
N ILE A 1 1.66 5.49 -10.99
CA ILE A 1 2.32 4.21 -11.32
C ILE A 1 1.66 3.13 -10.46
N THR A 2 1.12 2.11 -11.09
CA THR A 2 0.49 0.97 -10.42
C THR A 2 1.54 -0.02 -9.91
N ASN A 3 1.19 -0.86 -8.93
CA ASN A 3 2.09 -1.93 -8.48
C ASN A 3 2.40 -2.94 -9.59
N GLU A 4 1.50 -3.12 -10.55
CA GLU A 4 1.70 -3.99 -11.71
C GLU A 4 2.78 -3.44 -12.65
N GLU A 5 2.76 -2.13 -12.90
CA GLU A 5 3.80 -1.44 -13.70
C GLU A 5 5.17 -1.53 -13.01
N LEU A 6 5.23 -1.28 -11.69
CA LEU A 6 6.47 -1.43 -10.91
C LEU A 6 6.99 -2.88 -10.93
N GLN A 7 6.12 -3.86 -10.80
CA GLN A 7 6.50 -5.28 -10.86
C GLN A 7 7.01 -5.68 -12.25
N SER A 8 6.42 -5.15 -13.32
CA SER A 8 6.90 -5.37 -14.68
C SER A 8 8.30 -4.79 -14.87
N GLU A 9 8.56 -3.59 -14.33
CA GLU A 9 9.88 -2.96 -14.38
C GLU A 9 10.92 -3.76 -13.59
N VAL A 10 10.57 -4.26 -12.40
CA VAL A 10 11.43 -5.15 -11.60
C VAL A 10 11.79 -6.42 -12.39
N ASN A 11 10.83 -7.02 -13.08
CA ASN A 11 11.09 -8.22 -13.89
C ASN A 11 12.07 -7.92 -15.04
N ASN A 12 11.87 -6.81 -15.76
CA ASN A 12 12.76 -6.40 -16.85
C ASN A 12 14.20 -6.15 -16.34
N LEU A 13 14.34 -5.40 -15.23
CA LEU A 13 15.65 -5.14 -14.64
C LEU A 13 16.33 -6.41 -14.12
N THR A 14 15.54 -7.37 -13.62
CA THR A 14 16.05 -8.67 -13.17
C THR A 14 16.60 -9.49 -14.35
N GLU A 15 15.92 -9.50 -15.49
CA GLU A 15 16.41 -10.15 -16.71
C GLU A 15 17.70 -9.49 -17.22
N GLU A 16 17.81 -8.18 -17.15
CA GLU A 16 19.05 -7.46 -17.49
C GLU A 16 20.17 -7.79 -16.52
N GLN A 17 19.88 -7.87 -15.23
CA GLN A 17 20.84 -8.23 -14.19
C GLN A 17 21.38 -9.65 -14.38
N GLU A 18 20.54 -10.60 -14.76
CA GLU A 18 20.97 -11.98 -15.05
C GLU A 18 22.00 -12.08 -16.16
N LYS A 19 21.94 -11.21 -17.18
CA LYS A 19 22.91 -11.16 -18.29
C LYS A 19 24.30 -10.74 -17.84
N VAL A 20 24.42 -10.03 -16.72
CA VAL A 20 25.70 -9.52 -16.18
C VAL A 20 26.14 -10.20 -14.90
N THR A 21 25.46 -11.25 -14.45
CA THR A 21 25.85 -12.02 -13.26
C THR A 21 27.23 -12.70 -13.42
N GLY A 22 27.87 -13.01 -12.31
CA GLY A 22 29.15 -13.73 -12.28
C GLY A 22 30.39 -12.88 -12.52
N SER A 23 30.25 -11.57 -12.79
CA SER A 23 31.36 -10.66 -13.03
C SER A 23 32.33 -10.56 -11.86
N SER A 24 31.87 -10.52 -10.63
CA SER A 24 32.70 -10.49 -9.41
C SER A 24 33.70 -11.64 -9.31
N LYS A 25 33.30 -12.88 -9.62
CA LYS A 25 34.18 -14.04 -9.58
C LYS A 25 35.23 -13.96 -10.67
N LYS A 26 34.82 -13.57 -11.87
CA LYS A 26 35.69 -13.45 -13.03
C LYS A 26 36.68 -12.31 -12.82
N LEU A 27 36.26 -11.16 -12.33
CA LEU A 27 37.10 -10.01 -11.99
C LEU A 27 38.18 -10.39 -10.97
N ARG A 28 37.80 -11.13 -9.90
CA ARG A 28 38.78 -11.63 -8.92
C ARG A 28 39.82 -12.56 -9.54
N SER A 29 39.40 -13.44 -10.45
CA SER A 29 40.33 -14.34 -11.18
C SER A 29 41.27 -13.57 -12.09
N LEU A 30 40.77 -12.56 -12.84
CA LEU A 30 41.57 -11.71 -13.71
C LEU A 30 42.58 -10.88 -12.90
N ASN A 31 42.19 -10.32 -11.77
CA ASN A 31 43.12 -9.58 -10.90
C ASN A 31 44.21 -10.49 -10.29
N ASN A 32 43.90 -11.72 -9.95
CA ASN A 32 44.91 -12.69 -9.53
C ASN A 32 45.90 -13.02 -10.65
N LEU A 33 45.39 -13.14 -11.90
CA LEU A 33 46.24 -13.35 -13.06
C LEU A 33 47.13 -12.13 -13.33
N LYS A 34 46.60 -10.92 -13.19
CA LYS A 34 47.35 -9.65 -13.29
C LYS A 34 48.52 -9.62 -12.28
N GLY A 35 48.25 -10.04 -11.03
CA GLY A 35 49.31 -10.13 -10.01
C GLY A 35 50.43 -11.10 -10.38
N LYS A 36 50.07 -12.30 -10.85
CA LYS A 36 51.06 -13.32 -11.32
C LYS A 36 51.87 -12.83 -12.51
N LEU A 37 51.20 -12.17 -13.45
CA LEU A 37 51.85 -11.59 -14.64
C LEU A 37 52.82 -10.48 -14.26
N SER A 38 52.45 -9.58 -13.39
CA SER A 38 53.30 -8.51 -12.85
C SER A 38 54.56 -9.07 -12.16
N GLN A 39 54.42 -10.16 -11.38
CA GLN A 39 55.58 -10.83 -10.78
C GLN A 39 56.55 -11.39 -11.84
N LYS A 40 55.99 -12.01 -12.92
CA LYS A 40 56.83 -12.54 -14.01
C LYS A 40 57.56 -11.41 -14.76
N VAL A 41 56.88 -10.29 -15.05
CA VAL A 41 57.47 -9.11 -15.66
C VAL A 41 58.62 -8.57 -14.79
N ALA A 42 58.40 -8.44 -13.49
CA ALA A 42 59.43 -7.98 -12.55
C ALA A 42 60.66 -8.90 -12.53
N THR A 43 60.44 -10.24 -12.61
CA THR A 43 61.54 -11.21 -12.67
C THR A 43 62.35 -11.04 -13.97
N ILE A 44 61.69 -10.97 -15.13
CA ILE A 44 62.33 -10.81 -16.43
C ILE A 44 63.09 -9.46 -16.50
N THR A 45 62.50 -8.39 -15.95
CA THR A 45 63.16 -7.09 -15.89
C THR A 45 64.43 -7.14 -15.05
N LYS A 46 64.42 -7.83 -13.91
CA LYS A 46 65.62 -8.05 -13.08
C LYS A 46 66.67 -8.87 -13.81
N GLU A 47 66.27 -9.94 -14.51
CA GLU A 47 67.16 -10.79 -15.29
C GLU A 47 67.80 -9.96 -16.45
N HIS A 48 67.00 -9.24 -17.20
CA HIS A 48 67.47 -8.34 -18.27
C HIS A 48 68.46 -7.31 -17.73
N LYS A 49 68.15 -6.63 -16.65
CA LYS A 49 68.99 -5.65 -16.00
C LYS A 49 70.34 -6.25 -15.55
N PHE A 50 70.26 -7.45 -14.92
CA PHE A 50 71.46 -8.16 -14.45
C PHE A 50 72.43 -8.41 -15.62
N PHE A 51 71.95 -9.01 -16.69
CA PHE A 51 72.81 -9.33 -17.87
C PHE A 51 73.22 -8.12 -18.70
N SER A 52 72.46 -7.03 -18.65
CA SER A 52 72.80 -5.77 -19.33
C SER A 52 73.88 -5.00 -18.58
N GLU A 53 73.91 -4.96 -17.29
CA GLU A 53 74.80 -4.17 -16.46
C GLU A 53 76.09 -4.92 -16.04
N ASN A 54 76.09 -6.28 -16.05
CA ASN A 54 77.21 -7.07 -15.55
C ASN A 54 77.91 -7.88 -16.66
N VAL A 55 79.18 -7.62 -16.89
CA VAL A 55 80.05 -8.41 -17.74
C VAL A 55 80.74 -9.55 -16.92
N THR A 56 80.88 -9.35 -15.61
CA THR A 56 81.36 -10.30 -14.66
C THR A 56 80.28 -10.55 -13.60
N CYS A 57 80.21 -11.81 -13.10
CA CYS A 57 79.24 -12.19 -12.07
C CYS A 57 79.57 -11.49 -10.72
N PRO A 58 78.72 -10.67 -10.16
CA PRO A 58 79.03 -9.95 -8.94
C PRO A 58 79.11 -10.89 -7.73
N THR A 59 78.65 -12.15 -7.83
CA THR A 59 78.69 -13.10 -6.73
C THR A 59 79.95 -13.95 -6.74
N CYS A 60 80.48 -14.42 -7.92
CA CYS A 60 81.60 -15.31 -8.03
C CYS A 60 82.81 -14.68 -8.82
N THR A 61 82.68 -13.40 -9.26
CA THR A 61 83.72 -12.63 -9.99
C THR A 61 84.19 -13.26 -11.33
N GLN A 62 83.51 -14.32 -11.78
CA GLN A 62 83.86 -14.96 -13.05
C GLN A 62 83.29 -14.13 -14.20
N PRO A 63 84.03 -14.03 -15.36
CA PRO A 63 83.55 -13.37 -16.58
C PRO A 63 82.31 -14.14 -17.12
N ILE A 64 81.27 -13.42 -17.53
CA ILE A 64 80.12 -14.02 -18.20
C ILE A 64 80.40 -14.02 -19.70
N GLU A 65 80.30 -15.21 -20.32
CA GLU A 65 80.46 -15.35 -21.72
C GLU A 65 79.54 -14.44 -22.54
N GLU A 66 80.06 -13.69 -23.45
CA GLU A 66 79.31 -12.66 -24.19
C GLU A 66 78.14 -13.25 -24.99
N SER A 67 78.32 -14.37 -25.63
CA SER A 67 77.30 -15.07 -26.39
C SER A 67 76.11 -15.50 -25.47
N PHE A 68 76.42 -16.02 -24.30
CA PHE A 68 75.42 -16.38 -23.31
C PHE A 68 74.66 -15.15 -22.76
N ARG A 69 75.43 -14.05 -22.46
CA ARG A 69 74.86 -12.80 -21.98
C ARG A 69 73.90 -12.17 -22.99
N LEU A 70 74.30 -12.06 -24.27
CA LEU A 70 73.49 -11.55 -25.36
C LEU A 70 72.25 -12.40 -25.62
N ASN A 71 72.35 -13.72 -25.56
CA ASN A 71 71.21 -14.62 -25.69
C ASN A 71 70.18 -14.40 -24.56
N ARG A 72 70.64 -14.27 -23.30
CA ARG A 72 69.75 -13.95 -22.17
C ARG A 72 69.04 -12.61 -22.26
N ILE A 73 69.70 -11.61 -22.74
CA ILE A 73 69.11 -10.30 -23.01
C ILE A 73 68.04 -10.39 -24.09
N ASN A 74 68.35 -11.06 -25.23
CA ASN A 74 67.38 -11.24 -26.31
C ASN A 74 66.16 -12.07 -25.87
N ASP A 75 66.38 -13.16 -25.15
CA ASP A 75 65.29 -13.97 -24.56
C ASP A 75 64.39 -13.14 -23.62
N ALA A 76 65.02 -12.33 -22.75
CA ALA A 76 64.28 -11.50 -21.84
C ALA A 76 63.44 -10.39 -22.58
N GLN A 77 64.02 -9.82 -23.65
CA GLN A 77 63.31 -8.84 -24.48
C GLN A 77 62.11 -9.47 -25.23
N THR A 78 62.30 -10.70 -25.80
CA THR A 78 61.21 -11.41 -26.49
C THR A 78 60.09 -11.75 -25.53
N LYS A 79 60.41 -12.34 -24.39
CA LYS A 79 59.43 -12.62 -23.33
C LYS A 79 58.74 -11.38 -22.79
N ALA A 80 59.48 -10.25 -22.66
CA ALA A 80 58.89 -8.98 -22.23
C ALA A 80 57.83 -8.46 -23.21
N LYS A 81 58.10 -8.56 -24.54
CA LYS A 81 57.13 -8.17 -25.58
C LYS A 81 55.86 -9.04 -25.55
N GLU A 82 56.04 -10.36 -25.46
CA GLU A 82 54.89 -11.30 -25.34
C GLU A 82 54.03 -11.01 -24.11
N LEU A 83 54.67 -10.79 -22.96
CA LEU A 83 53.97 -10.47 -21.71
C LEU A 83 53.30 -9.11 -21.75
N GLN A 84 53.88 -8.11 -22.45
CA GLN A 84 53.28 -6.80 -22.62
C GLN A 84 51.97 -6.85 -23.41
N SER A 85 51.91 -7.65 -24.49
CA SER A 85 50.68 -7.87 -25.25
C SER A 85 49.58 -8.53 -24.36
N GLY A 86 49.95 -9.62 -23.68
CA GLY A 86 49.02 -10.30 -22.75
C GLY A 86 48.57 -9.41 -21.60
N TYR A 87 49.42 -8.51 -21.10
CA TYR A 87 49.06 -7.56 -20.06
C TYR A 87 48.02 -6.54 -20.54
N GLN A 88 48.16 -6.02 -21.76
CA GLN A 88 47.19 -5.11 -22.36
C GLN A 88 45.83 -5.78 -22.59
N GLU A 89 45.81 -7.02 -23.06
CA GLU A 89 44.57 -7.79 -23.21
C GLU A 89 43.90 -8.04 -21.88
N LEU A 90 44.68 -8.38 -20.86
CA LEU A 90 44.18 -8.58 -19.49
C LEU A 90 43.60 -7.31 -18.88
N GLU A 91 44.24 -6.15 -19.09
CA GLU A 91 43.71 -4.87 -18.62
C GLU A 91 42.38 -4.51 -19.29
N LYS A 92 42.24 -4.76 -20.60
CA LYS A 92 40.97 -4.57 -21.31
C LYS A 92 39.88 -5.51 -20.74
N ALA A 93 40.24 -6.78 -20.49
CA ALA A 93 39.30 -7.74 -19.91
C ALA A 93 38.87 -7.36 -18.49
N ILE A 94 39.80 -6.84 -17.68
CA ILE A 94 39.48 -6.35 -16.31
C ILE A 94 38.54 -5.15 -16.41
N LYS A 95 38.83 -4.19 -17.26
CA LYS A 95 37.97 -2.99 -17.41
C LYS A 95 36.57 -3.35 -17.85
N ASN A 96 36.40 -4.23 -18.81
CA ASN A 96 35.11 -4.71 -19.26
C ASN A 96 34.33 -5.38 -18.12
N GLU A 97 35.02 -6.17 -17.29
CA GLU A 97 34.39 -6.87 -16.18
C GLU A 97 34.06 -5.92 -14.99
N GLU A 98 34.84 -4.87 -14.78
CA GLU A 98 34.56 -3.78 -13.85
C GLU A 98 33.30 -2.99 -14.27
N GLU A 99 33.15 -2.69 -15.55
CA GLU A 99 31.95 -2.05 -16.10
C GLU A 99 30.69 -2.94 -15.90
N ARG A 100 30.81 -4.26 -16.11
CA ARG A 100 29.74 -5.22 -15.87
C ARG A 100 29.38 -5.29 -14.39
N GLU A 101 30.34 -5.33 -13.48
CA GLU A 101 30.12 -5.35 -12.03
C GLU A 101 29.44 -4.06 -11.54
N HIS A 102 29.86 -2.92 -12.11
CA HIS A 102 29.22 -1.64 -11.82
C HIS A 102 27.75 -1.64 -12.27
N LEU A 103 27.48 -2.15 -13.49
CA LEU A 103 26.11 -2.27 -14.00
C LEU A 103 25.26 -3.20 -13.12
N PHE A 104 25.79 -4.37 -12.75
CA PHE A 104 25.10 -5.29 -11.82
C PHE A 104 24.73 -4.62 -10.51
N THR A 105 25.67 -3.87 -9.93
CA THR A 105 25.42 -3.16 -8.66
C THR A 105 24.37 -2.07 -8.81
N LYS A 106 24.37 -1.36 -9.94
CA LYS A 106 23.36 -0.33 -10.25
C LYS A 106 21.98 -0.94 -10.37
N LEU A 107 21.83 -2.01 -11.17
CA LEU A 107 20.57 -2.73 -11.35
C LEU A 107 20.05 -3.30 -10.01
N SER A 108 20.94 -3.88 -9.18
CA SER A 108 20.58 -4.37 -7.85
C SER A 108 19.98 -3.29 -6.95
N LYS A 109 20.54 -2.07 -6.99
CA LYS A 109 20.02 -0.94 -6.21
C LYS A 109 18.65 -0.48 -6.71
N GLU A 110 18.46 -0.41 -8.02
CA GLU A 110 17.19 -0.02 -8.64
C GLU A 110 16.09 -1.05 -8.32
N ILE A 111 16.37 -2.34 -8.50
CA ILE A 111 15.44 -3.44 -8.12
C ILE A 111 15.06 -3.35 -6.64
N THR A 112 16.04 -3.14 -5.76
CA THR A 112 15.78 -3.01 -4.32
C THR A 112 14.88 -1.82 -4.02
N LYS A 113 15.11 -0.68 -4.68
CA LYS A 113 14.28 0.52 -4.53
C LYS A 113 12.83 0.26 -4.95
N LEU A 114 12.62 -0.30 -6.15
CA LEU A 114 11.30 -0.60 -6.68
C LEU A 114 10.53 -1.61 -5.78
N ASN A 115 11.21 -2.64 -5.30
CA ASN A 115 10.61 -3.60 -4.36
C ASN A 115 10.19 -2.93 -3.04
N ASN A 116 10.96 -1.96 -2.54
CA ASN A 116 10.58 -1.18 -1.36
C ASN A 116 9.36 -0.31 -1.65
N ASP A 117 9.27 0.31 -2.81
CA ASP A 117 8.13 1.13 -3.22
C ASP A 117 6.86 0.27 -3.34
N ILE A 118 6.94 -0.92 -3.94
CA ILE A 118 5.86 -1.92 -3.98
C ILE A 118 5.41 -2.30 -2.58
N SER A 119 6.34 -2.58 -1.68
CA SER A 119 6.04 -2.95 -0.29
C SER A 119 5.32 -1.81 0.47
N GLN A 120 5.77 -0.58 0.30
CA GLN A 120 5.12 0.60 0.89
C GLN A 120 3.70 0.79 0.34
N ASN A 121 3.52 0.66 -0.98
CA ASN A 121 2.21 0.74 -1.61
C ASN A 121 1.26 -0.35 -1.08
N ASN A 122 1.72 -1.59 -0.95
CA ASN A 122 0.94 -2.68 -0.39
C ASN A 122 0.51 -2.39 1.07
N THR A 123 1.39 -1.80 1.85
CA THR A 123 1.08 -1.38 3.23
C THR A 123 -0.01 -0.29 3.25
N ARG A 124 0.08 0.71 2.36
CA ARG A 124 -0.95 1.75 2.22
C ARG A 124 -2.29 1.19 1.76
N ILE A 125 -2.28 0.32 0.75
CA ILE A 125 -3.49 -0.37 0.25
C ILE A 125 -4.17 -1.14 1.38
N SER A 126 -3.40 -1.90 2.17
CA SER A 126 -3.92 -2.65 3.32
C SER A 126 -4.53 -1.73 4.39
N GLY A 127 -3.91 -0.57 4.65
CA GLY A 127 -4.44 0.46 5.54
C GLY A 127 -5.76 1.04 5.05
N HIS A 128 -5.82 1.44 3.77
CA HIS A 128 -7.04 1.98 3.17
C HIS A 128 -8.18 0.94 3.11
N ASN A 129 -7.87 -0.31 2.80
CA ASN A 129 -8.87 -1.39 2.81
C ASN A 129 -9.44 -1.64 4.22
N ARG A 130 -8.65 -1.42 5.28
CA ARG A 130 -9.17 -1.46 6.66
C ARG A 130 -10.13 -0.29 6.91
N GLN A 131 -9.72 0.94 6.55
CA GLN A 131 -10.58 2.12 6.70
C GLN A 131 -11.89 2.01 5.93
N ILE A 132 -11.86 1.46 4.71
CA ILE A 132 -13.07 1.21 3.91
C ILE A 132 -14.02 0.28 4.66
N ARG A 133 -13.54 -0.86 5.18
CA ARG A 133 -14.38 -1.80 5.95
C ARG A 133 -14.97 -1.18 7.21
N ASP A 134 -14.19 -0.35 7.91
CA ASP A 134 -14.66 0.35 9.11
C ASP A 134 -15.79 1.34 8.76
N LEU A 135 -15.61 2.13 7.69
CA LEU A 135 -16.64 3.05 7.19
C LEU A 135 -17.88 2.33 6.67
N GLU A 136 -17.74 1.22 5.95
CA GLU A 136 -18.87 0.39 5.52
C GLU A 136 -19.69 -0.13 6.71
N SER A 137 -19.00 -0.58 7.78
CA SER A 137 -19.66 -0.99 9.02
C SER A 137 -20.40 0.15 9.70
N GLU A 138 -19.84 1.36 9.71
CA GLU A 138 -20.48 2.54 10.28
C GLU A 138 -21.71 2.98 9.45
N ILE A 139 -21.59 2.99 8.13
CA ILE A 139 -22.71 3.26 7.22
C ILE A 139 -23.85 2.26 7.47
N GLN A 140 -23.55 0.98 7.61
CA GLN A 140 -24.58 -0.04 7.89
C GLN A 140 -25.29 0.25 9.21
N LYS A 141 -24.56 0.55 10.29
CA LYS A 141 -25.16 0.89 11.60
C LYS A 141 -26.07 2.13 11.50
N LEU A 142 -25.62 3.17 10.80
CA LEU A 142 -26.41 4.39 10.62
C LEU A 142 -27.67 4.12 9.78
N THR A 143 -27.59 3.27 8.76
CA THR A 143 -28.70 2.87 7.93
C THR A 143 -29.75 2.11 8.76
N ASP A 144 -29.31 1.17 9.61
CA ASP A 144 -30.20 0.43 10.51
C ASP A 144 -30.87 1.34 11.53
N GLN A 145 -30.14 2.33 12.08
CA GLN A 145 -30.71 3.34 12.98
C GLN A 145 -31.77 4.21 12.29
N LEU A 146 -31.52 4.62 11.03
CA LEU A 146 -32.50 5.37 10.25
C LEU A 146 -33.78 4.55 9.97
N ALA A 147 -33.63 3.27 9.62
CA ALA A 147 -34.77 2.38 9.41
C ALA A 147 -35.61 2.23 10.67
N ASN A 148 -35.00 2.01 11.84
CA ASN A 148 -35.67 1.96 13.12
C ASN A 148 -36.40 3.26 13.47
N ARG A 149 -35.76 4.40 13.25
CA ARG A 149 -36.35 5.73 13.49
C ARG A 149 -37.57 5.99 12.60
N ASN A 150 -37.50 5.59 11.32
CA ASN A 150 -38.67 5.69 10.44
C ASN A 150 -39.83 4.85 10.90
N SER A 151 -39.59 3.62 11.36
CA SER A 151 -40.61 2.75 11.94
C SER A 151 -41.25 3.36 13.22
N GLU A 152 -40.46 4.02 14.06
CA GLU A 152 -40.98 4.73 15.25
C GLU A 152 -41.82 5.95 14.86
N HIS A 153 -41.47 6.68 13.83
CA HIS A 153 -42.24 7.79 13.30
C HIS A 153 -43.60 7.33 12.75
N GLU A 154 -43.65 6.21 12.02
CA GLU A 154 -44.88 5.62 11.52
C GLU A 154 -45.81 5.25 12.66
N LYS A 155 -45.33 4.59 13.73
CA LYS A 155 -46.10 4.26 14.95
C LYS A 155 -46.59 5.53 15.66
N LEU A 156 -45.79 6.58 15.74
CA LEU A 156 -46.18 7.84 16.33
C LEU A 156 -47.34 8.49 15.55
N ALA A 157 -47.28 8.45 14.23
CA ALA A 157 -48.35 8.95 13.38
C ALA A 157 -49.66 8.16 13.61
N GLU A 158 -49.58 6.84 13.62
CA GLU A 158 -50.74 5.96 13.93
C GLU A 158 -51.34 6.27 15.30
N PHE A 159 -50.52 6.41 16.34
CA PHE A 159 -51.01 6.78 17.68
C PHE A 159 -51.68 8.16 17.71
N ASN A 160 -51.16 9.12 16.96
CA ASN A 160 -51.72 10.46 16.84
C ASN A 160 -53.12 10.43 16.18
N ASP A 161 -53.26 9.67 15.11
CA ASP A 161 -54.52 9.50 14.40
C ASP A 161 -55.59 8.81 15.30
N ASN A 162 -55.17 7.76 16.01
CA ASN A 162 -56.03 7.09 16.99
C ASN A 162 -56.45 8.03 18.10
N LEU A 163 -55.53 8.85 18.62
CA LEU A 163 -55.82 9.86 19.65
C LEU A 163 -56.85 10.86 19.17
N GLN A 164 -56.71 11.38 17.95
CA GLN A 164 -57.70 12.31 17.38
C GLN A 164 -59.09 11.69 17.22
N SER A 165 -59.12 10.43 16.77
CA SER A 165 -60.38 9.67 16.66
C SER A 165 -61.10 9.53 18.03
N ILE A 166 -60.33 9.13 19.07
CA ILE A 166 -60.85 9.01 20.44
C ILE A 166 -61.35 10.35 20.98
N PHE A 167 -60.63 11.46 20.74
CA PHE A 167 -61.06 12.80 21.13
C PHE A 167 -62.38 13.19 20.47
N LYS A 168 -62.55 12.87 19.18
CA LYS A 168 -63.80 13.11 18.46
C LYS A 168 -64.93 12.32 19.04
N GLU A 169 -64.76 11.00 19.25
CA GLU A 169 -65.76 10.14 19.88
C GLU A 169 -66.13 10.64 21.28
N LEU A 170 -65.14 11.05 22.07
CA LEU A 170 -65.39 11.63 23.40
C LEU A 170 -66.22 12.91 23.33
N SER A 171 -65.91 13.78 22.36
CA SER A 171 -66.70 15.00 22.15
C SER A 171 -68.13 14.68 21.75
N ASP A 172 -68.33 13.76 20.84
CA ASP A 172 -69.66 13.31 20.39
C ASP A 172 -70.47 12.73 21.55
N LYS A 173 -69.85 11.85 22.36
CA LYS A 173 -70.46 11.26 23.55
C LYS A 173 -70.81 12.30 24.63
N LYS A 174 -69.96 13.30 24.86
CA LYS A 174 -70.26 14.41 25.77
C LYS A 174 -71.47 15.21 25.29
N THR A 175 -71.56 15.45 23.99
CA THR A 175 -72.69 16.14 23.38
C THR A 175 -73.97 15.31 23.52
N GLU A 176 -73.92 14.02 23.29
CA GLU A 176 -75.05 13.08 23.49
C GLU A 176 -75.52 13.07 24.95
N ILE A 177 -74.56 12.97 25.88
CA ILE A 177 -74.90 13.05 27.33
C ILE A 177 -75.62 14.38 27.67
N MET A 178 -75.11 15.50 27.16
CA MET A 178 -75.73 16.80 27.39
C MET A 178 -77.13 16.88 26.83
N TYR A 179 -77.43 16.27 25.67
CA TYR A 179 -78.80 16.18 25.16
C TYR A 179 -79.71 15.26 26.02
N HIS A 180 -79.18 14.12 26.51
CA HIS A 180 -79.90 13.23 27.41
C HIS A 180 -80.17 13.93 28.72
N ASP A 181 -79.25 14.62 29.34
CA ASP A 181 -79.42 15.38 30.58
C ASP A 181 -80.45 16.51 30.39
N PHE A 182 -80.39 17.19 29.25
CA PHE A 182 -81.39 18.20 28.92
C PHE A 182 -82.79 17.57 28.78
N ALA A 183 -82.96 16.52 28.03
CA ALA A 183 -84.20 15.81 27.84
C ALA A 183 -84.78 15.27 29.23
N TYR A 184 -83.89 14.69 30.06
CA TYR A 184 -84.21 14.24 31.39
C TYR A 184 -84.70 15.38 32.27
N SER A 185 -84.02 16.53 32.23
CA SER A 185 -84.44 17.71 33.00
C SER A 185 -85.78 18.29 32.55
N LEU A 186 -86.16 18.16 31.30
CA LEU A 186 -87.48 18.55 30.78
C LEU A 186 -88.60 17.55 31.19
N LEU A 187 -88.27 16.27 31.23
CA LEU A 187 -89.28 15.22 31.53
C LEU A 187 -89.40 14.91 32.98
N LYS A 188 -88.47 15.33 33.82
CA LYS A 188 -88.49 15.19 35.26
C LYS A 188 -89.81 15.81 35.87
N ASP A 189 -90.25 15.31 37.00
CA ASP A 189 -91.48 15.78 37.65
C ASP A 189 -91.50 17.30 37.93
N ASP A 190 -90.40 17.91 38.18
CA ASP A 190 -90.27 19.39 38.33
C ASP A 190 -90.05 20.13 37.00
N GLY A 191 -89.99 19.43 35.84
CA GLY A 191 -89.77 19.97 34.53
C GLY A 191 -91.04 20.58 33.86
N VAL A 192 -91.02 20.47 32.51
CA VAL A 192 -92.08 21.01 31.64
C VAL A 192 -93.45 20.46 32.02
N LYS A 193 -93.52 19.14 32.38
CA LYS A 193 -94.82 18.48 32.82
C LYS A 193 -95.45 19.21 33.96
N THR A 194 -94.71 19.47 35.01
CA THR A 194 -95.23 20.19 36.19
C THR A 194 -95.59 21.65 35.87
N LYS A 195 -94.78 22.31 34.99
CA LYS A 195 -95.10 23.68 34.54
C LYS A 195 -96.42 23.71 33.75
N ILE A 196 -96.69 22.72 32.89
CA ILE A 196 -97.92 22.62 32.13
C ILE A 196 -99.09 22.34 33.05
N ILE A 197 -98.92 21.37 33.92
CA ILE A 197 -99.95 21.03 34.87
C ILE A 197 -100.32 22.25 35.75
N LYS A 198 -99.32 22.93 36.33
CA LYS A 198 -99.57 24.14 37.15
C LYS A 198 -100.23 25.26 36.36
N LYS A 199 -99.93 25.42 35.07
CA LYS A 199 -100.57 26.41 34.23
C LYS A 199 -102.02 26.13 33.88
N TYR A 200 -102.34 24.89 33.60
CA TYR A 200 -103.67 24.51 33.12
C TYR A 200 -104.60 23.95 34.22
N LEU A 201 -104.04 23.55 35.34
CA LEU A 201 -104.86 23.02 36.50
C LEU A 201 -105.90 24.04 37.01
N PRO A 202 -105.60 25.35 37.19
CA PRO A 202 -106.56 26.33 37.58
C PRO A 202 -107.68 26.49 36.55
N PHE A 203 -107.33 26.42 35.23
CA PHE A 203 -108.35 26.50 34.19
C PHE A 203 -109.25 25.28 34.12
N ILE A 204 -108.68 24.08 34.31
CA ILE A 204 -109.48 22.84 34.38
C ILE A 204 -110.43 22.86 35.63
N ASN A 205 -109.91 23.28 36.77
CA ASN A 205 -110.74 23.41 38.01
C ASN A 205 -111.88 24.43 37.83
N GLN A 206 -111.69 25.50 37.07
CA GLN A 206 -112.72 26.49 36.81
C GLN A 206 -113.81 26.00 35.83
N GLN A 207 -113.50 25.02 34.99
CA GLN A 207 -114.50 24.40 34.09
C GLN A 207 -115.25 23.21 34.68
N VAL A 208 -114.73 22.59 35.77
CA VAL A 208 -115.29 21.43 36.40
C VAL A 208 -116.20 21.77 37.65
N ASN A 209 -116.05 22.95 38.23
CA ASN A 209 -116.86 23.51 39.26
C ASN A 209 -117.76 24.59 38.66
#